data_6354ae50fced028630cfae798f9683c0
#
_entry.id   6354ae50fced028630cfae798f9683c0
#
_cell.length_a   1.000
_cell.length_b   1.000
_cell.length_c   1.000
_cell.angle_alpha   90.00
_cell.angle_beta   90.00
_cell.angle_gamma   90.00
#
_symmetry.space_group_name_H-M   'P 1'
#
loop_
_entity.id
_entity.type
_entity.pdbx_description
1 polymer ?
#
loop_
_entity_poly.entity_id
_entity_poly.type
_entity_poly.pdbx_seq_one_letter_code
_entity_poly.pdbx_strand_id
1 'polypeptide(L)'
;TLAELMPHIAAKPALFTPGDRWQYSQSGMNALGRVVEVLSGMPFDRFLAERLFKPLDMRDTTFYPDAEQLARLAVSYRRTGDRLERAALPPVYDCARGDARFPAPNGGLYSTAPDYARFCQMLLKRGSFNGRRILSSASVAAMSSVQSGDLKTGFTPGCAWGLGCGMVREPQGVTAMLSPGSFGHGGAYGTQAWIDPVKGVAYVLMVQRANFPNADNSDLRGDFQRAAY
;
A
#
# COMPACT_ATOMS: atom_id res chain seq x y z
N THR A 1 -1.54 -21.05 -0.58
CA THR A 1 -2.41 -20.32 0.36
C THR A 1 -1.60 -19.58 1.40
N LEU A 2 -2.20 -18.57 2.07
CA LEU A 2 -1.57 -17.91 3.22
C LEU A 2 -1.34 -18.90 4.37
N ALA A 3 -2.25 -19.85 4.57
CA ALA A 3 -2.11 -20.86 5.62
C ALA A 3 -0.84 -21.72 5.42
N GLU A 4 -0.58 -22.16 4.20
CA GLU A 4 0.61 -22.96 3.85
C GLU A 4 1.92 -22.17 3.97
N LEU A 5 1.86 -20.85 3.79
CA LEU A 5 3.04 -19.99 3.94
C LEU A 5 3.46 -19.81 5.40
N MET A 6 2.56 -19.92 6.38
CA MET A 6 2.86 -19.63 7.78
C MET A 6 3.93 -20.53 8.39
N PRO A 7 3.93 -21.86 8.20
CA PRO A 7 5.01 -22.71 8.70
C PRO A 7 6.40 -22.29 8.18
N HIS A 8 6.47 -21.86 6.92
CA HIS A 8 7.75 -21.42 6.33
C HIS A 8 8.25 -20.10 6.93
N ILE A 9 7.33 -19.19 7.29
CA ILE A 9 7.68 -17.96 7.99
C ILE A 9 8.11 -18.28 9.42
N ALA A 10 7.34 -19.10 10.13
CA ALA A 10 7.58 -19.45 11.53
C ALA A 10 8.91 -20.24 11.74
N ALA A 11 9.35 -20.99 10.74
CA ALA A 11 10.62 -21.72 10.79
C ALA A 11 11.87 -20.81 10.69
N LYS A 12 11.70 -19.53 10.37
CA LYS A 12 12.84 -18.60 10.30
C LYS A 12 13.13 -17.99 11.67
N PRO A 13 14.41 -17.86 12.05
CA PRO A 13 14.75 -17.20 13.31
C PRO A 13 14.35 -15.72 13.27
N ALA A 14 14.00 -15.18 14.43
CA ALA A 14 13.82 -13.75 14.58
C ALA A 14 15.15 -13.02 14.30
N LEU A 15 15.11 -11.93 13.55
CA LEU A 15 16.29 -11.16 13.19
C LEU A 15 16.81 -10.30 14.36
N PHE A 16 15.95 -9.97 15.31
CA PHE A 16 16.24 -9.18 16.52
C PHE A 16 15.09 -9.35 17.52
N THR A 17 15.33 -8.94 18.75
CA THR A 17 14.31 -8.94 19.80
C THR A 17 13.17 -7.98 19.44
N PRO A 18 11.91 -8.40 19.54
CA PRO A 18 10.78 -7.49 19.31
C PRO A 18 10.88 -6.22 20.16
N GLY A 19 10.74 -5.07 19.51
CA GLY A 19 10.87 -3.76 20.13
C GLY A 19 12.23 -3.08 20.00
N ASP A 20 13.30 -3.81 19.66
CA ASP A 20 14.66 -3.24 19.57
C ASP A 20 14.88 -2.43 18.30
N ARG A 21 14.24 -2.86 17.19
CA ARG A 21 14.43 -2.26 15.87
C ARG A 21 13.14 -2.23 15.09
N TRP A 22 13.10 -1.36 14.10
CA TRP A 22 12.11 -1.38 13.05
C TRP A 22 12.70 -1.97 11.77
N GLN A 23 11.96 -2.83 11.11
CA GLN A 23 12.30 -3.35 9.80
C GLN A 23 11.06 -3.56 8.96
N TYR A 24 11.12 -3.11 7.70
CA TYR A 24 10.06 -3.40 6.73
C TYR A 24 9.97 -4.90 6.47
N SER A 25 8.77 -5.48 6.64
CA SER A 25 8.59 -6.92 6.60
C SER A 25 7.45 -7.34 5.68
N GLN A 26 7.79 -7.93 4.55
CA GLN A 26 6.84 -8.57 3.65
C GLN A 26 6.16 -9.79 4.32
N SER A 27 6.94 -10.59 5.06
CA SER A 27 6.44 -11.75 5.79
C SER A 27 5.46 -11.35 6.89
N GLY A 28 5.73 -10.24 7.59
CA GLY A 28 4.82 -9.70 8.59
C GLY A 28 3.46 -9.32 8.00
N MET A 29 3.44 -8.67 6.83
CA MET A 29 2.17 -8.33 6.15
C MET A 29 1.41 -9.58 5.71
N ASN A 30 2.10 -10.61 5.20
CA ASN A 30 1.46 -11.88 4.87
C ASN A 30 0.88 -12.58 6.11
N ALA A 31 1.61 -12.55 7.23
CA ALA A 31 1.10 -13.08 8.49
C ALA A 31 -0.15 -12.33 8.99
N LEU A 32 -0.17 -10.99 8.87
CA LEU A 32 -1.36 -10.18 9.20
C LEU A 32 -2.55 -10.54 8.31
N GLY A 33 -2.35 -10.77 7.01
CA GLY A 33 -3.40 -11.28 6.13
C GLY A 33 -3.97 -12.61 6.60
N ARG A 34 -3.10 -13.51 7.06
CA ARG A 34 -3.56 -14.80 7.66
C ARG A 34 -4.35 -14.58 8.97
N VAL A 35 -3.94 -13.65 9.80
CA VAL A 35 -4.72 -13.27 11.00
C VAL A 35 -6.13 -12.82 10.62
N VAL A 36 -6.26 -12.00 9.56
CA VAL A 36 -7.58 -11.59 9.04
C VAL A 36 -8.41 -12.80 8.61
N GLU A 37 -7.83 -13.78 7.89
CA GLU A 37 -8.54 -15.00 7.50
C GLU A 37 -9.05 -15.80 8.72
N VAL A 38 -8.19 -15.97 9.73
CA VAL A 38 -8.56 -16.73 10.95
C VAL A 38 -9.68 -16.04 11.73
N LEU A 39 -9.57 -14.73 11.91
CA LEU A 39 -10.55 -13.97 12.70
C LEU A 39 -11.89 -13.79 11.97
N SER A 40 -11.87 -13.67 10.64
CA SER A 40 -13.07 -13.45 9.85
C SER A 40 -13.77 -14.74 9.40
N GLY A 41 -13.04 -15.86 9.37
CA GLY A 41 -13.49 -17.11 8.74
C GLY A 41 -13.59 -17.03 7.21
N MET A 42 -12.99 -16.00 6.59
CA MET A 42 -13.08 -15.74 5.15
C MET A 42 -11.69 -15.75 4.51
N PRO A 43 -11.53 -16.18 3.24
CA PRO A 43 -10.32 -15.90 2.45
C PRO A 43 -10.02 -14.41 2.39
N PHE A 44 -8.75 -14.04 2.40
CA PHE A 44 -8.31 -12.65 2.52
C PHE A 44 -8.84 -11.75 1.38
N ASP A 45 -8.82 -12.23 0.15
CA ASP A 45 -9.37 -11.54 -1.02
C ASP A 45 -10.88 -11.30 -0.88
N ARG A 46 -11.63 -12.31 -0.43
CA ARG A 46 -13.06 -12.22 -0.17
C ARG A 46 -13.39 -11.24 0.94
N PHE A 47 -12.62 -11.28 2.04
CA PHE A 47 -12.77 -10.33 3.13
C PHE A 47 -12.61 -8.88 2.64
N LEU A 48 -11.54 -8.58 1.89
CA LEU A 48 -11.32 -7.24 1.34
C LEU A 48 -12.42 -6.84 0.35
N ALA A 49 -12.81 -7.74 -0.53
CA ALA A 49 -13.88 -7.47 -1.51
C ALA A 49 -15.20 -7.09 -0.83
N GLU A 50 -15.61 -7.83 0.20
CA GLU A 50 -16.90 -7.62 0.86
C GLU A 50 -16.88 -6.48 1.88
N ARG A 51 -15.78 -6.33 2.62
CA ARG A 51 -15.70 -5.40 3.74
C ARG A 51 -15.12 -4.04 3.37
N LEU A 52 -14.41 -3.96 2.24
CA LEU A 52 -13.72 -2.74 1.82
C LEU A 52 -14.09 -2.34 0.39
N PHE A 53 -13.82 -3.19 -0.62
CA PHE A 53 -13.93 -2.77 -2.02
C PHE A 53 -15.36 -2.48 -2.44
N LYS A 54 -16.30 -3.38 -2.20
CA LYS A 54 -17.72 -3.17 -2.50
C LYS A 54 -18.33 -1.96 -1.77
N PRO A 55 -18.13 -1.79 -0.44
CA PRO A 55 -18.64 -0.62 0.26
C PRO A 55 -18.06 0.71 -0.21
N LEU A 56 -16.84 0.72 -0.75
CA LEU A 56 -16.16 1.89 -1.30
C LEU A 56 -16.38 2.08 -2.80
N ASP A 57 -17.13 1.18 -3.47
CA ASP A 57 -17.31 1.15 -4.92
C ASP A 57 -15.98 1.09 -5.70
N MET A 58 -15.00 0.33 -5.18
CA MET A 58 -13.69 0.08 -5.77
C MET A 58 -13.78 -1.11 -6.73
N ARG A 59 -14.37 -0.91 -7.91
CA ARG A 59 -14.73 -1.98 -8.85
C ARG A 59 -13.54 -2.60 -9.58
N ASP A 60 -12.48 -1.84 -9.73
CA ASP A 60 -11.25 -2.25 -10.42
C ASP A 60 -10.13 -2.64 -9.45
N THR A 61 -10.46 -2.85 -8.17
CA THR A 61 -9.48 -3.26 -7.16
C THR A 61 -9.63 -4.75 -6.85
N THR A 62 -8.62 -5.53 -7.20
CA THR A 62 -8.68 -6.99 -7.10
C THR A 62 -7.29 -7.64 -7.05
N PHE A 63 -7.21 -8.87 -6.52
CA PHE A 63 -6.04 -9.73 -6.71
C PHE A 63 -6.09 -10.49 -8.04
N TYR A 64 -7.28 -10.70 -8.59
CA TYR A 64 -7.54 -11.56 -9.76
C TYR A 64 -8.32 -10.79 -10.81
N PRO A 65 -7.63 -9.97 -11.63
CA PRO A 65 -8.28 -9.23 -12.69
C PRO A 65 -9.01 -10.16 -13.67
N ASP A 66 -10.23 -9.80 -14.04
CA ASP A 66 -10.97 -10.46 -15.10
C ASP A 66 -10.48 -10.06 -16.52
N ALA A 67 -11.11 -10.59 -17.54
CA ALA A 67 -10.68 -10.34 -18.93
C ALA A 67 -10.77 -8.87 -19.33
N GLU A 68 -11.79 -8.14 -18.87
CA GLU A 68 -11.95 -6.71 -19.15
C GLU A 68 -10.88 -5.88 -18.41
N GLN A 69 -10.62 -6.20 -17.16
CA GLN A 69 -9.59 -5.56 -16.35
C GLN A 69 -8.18 -5.84 -16.90
N LEU A 70 -7.93 -7.08 -17.37
CA LEU A 70 -6.66 -7.46 -17.99
C LEU A 70 -6.40 -6.68 -19.29
N ALA A 71 -7.44 -6.42 -20.10
CA ALA A 71 -7.31 -5.64 -21.32
C ALA A 71 -6.89 -4.18 -21.08
N ARG A 72 -7.16 -3.65 -19.87
CA ARG A 72 -6.80 -2.29 -19.44
C ARG A 72 -5.54 -2.23 -18.55
N LEU A 73 -4.92 -3.38 -18.28
CA LEU A 73 -3.80 -3.45 -17.36
C LEU A 73 -2.58 -2.72 -17.93
N ALA A 74 -2.00 -1.84 -17.13
CA ALA A 74 -0.76 -1.16 -17.50
C ALA A 74 0.40 -2.14 -17.66
N VAL A 75 1.14 -2.01 -18.75
CA VAL A 75 2.36 -2.79 -18.97
C VAL A 75 3.46 -2.32 -18.02
N SER A 76 4.13 -3.27 -17.39
CA SER A 76 5.30 -2.95 -16.58
C SER A 76 6.53 -2.69 -17.45
N TYR A 77 7.23 -1.61 -17.15
CA TYR A 77 8.48 -1.24 -17.80
C TYR A 77 9.61 -1.09 -16.80
N ARG A 78 10.83 -1.33 -17.25
CA ARG A 78 12.05 -0.94 -16.53
C ARG A 78 12.89 -0.02 -17.42
N ARG A 79 13.66 0.84 -16.80
CA ARG A 79 14.64 1.66 -17.52
C ARG A 79 15.97 0.94 -17.58
N THR A 80 16.54 0.88 -18.79
CA THR A 80 17.90 0.37 -19.06
C THR A 80 18.64 1.46 -19.84
N GLY A 81 19.53 2.20 -19.17
CA GLY A 81 20.08 3.42 -19.75
C GLY A 81 18.98 4.43 -20.06
N ASP A 82 18.89 4.86 -21.30
CA ASP A 82 17.88 5.84 -21.76
C ASP A 82 16.63 5.19 -22.41
N ARG A 83 16.52 3.86 -22.34
CA ARG A 83 15.41 3.14 -22.94
C ARG A 83 14.47 2.56 -21.88
N LEU A 84 13.19 2.47 -22.24
CA LEU A 84 12.20 1.74 -21.47
C LEU A 84 11.97 0.39 -22.15
N GLU A 85 12.14 -0.69 -21.39
CA GLU A 85 11.92 -2.05 -21.84
C GLU A 85 10.78 -2.69 -21.05
N ARG A 86 10.00 -3.56 -21.68
CA ARG A 86 8.99 -4.34 -20.95
C ARG A 86 9.66 -5.19 -19.89
N ALA A 87 9.08 -5.21 -18.69
CA ALA A 87 9.55 -5.97 -17.55
C ALA A 87 8.48 -6.99 -17.13
N ALA A 88 8.91 -8.24 -16.93
CA ALA A 88 8.03 -9.24 -16.33
C ALA A 88 7.75 -8.93 -14.87
N LEU A 89 6.57 -9.26 -14.41
CA LEU A 89 6.23 -9.22 -12.99
C LEU A 89 6.78 -10.47 -12.28
N PRO A 90 7.16 -10.37 -11.00
CA PRO A 90 7.43 -11.55 -10.19
C PRO A 90 6.21 -12.48 -10.16
N PRO A 91 6.40 -13.80 -10.12
CA PRO A 91 5.30 -14.76 -10.21
C PRO A 91 4.17 -14.54 -9.19
N VAL A 92 4.49 -14.07 -8.00
CA VAL A 92 3.50 -13.78 -6.94
C VAL A 92 2.61 -12.58 -7.28
N TYR A 93 3.05 -11.71 -8.18
CA TYR A 93 2.31 -10.53 -8.61
C TYR A 93 1.81 -10.63 -10.07
N ASP A 94 2.16 -11.70 -10.77
CA ASP A 94 1.79 -11.88 -12.18
C ASP A 94 0.35 -12.41 -12.29
N CYS A 95 -0.57 -11.54 -12.69
CA CYS A 95 -1.99 -11.89 -12.84
C CYS A 95 -2.27 -12.91 -13.95
N ALA A 96 -1.35 -13.09 -14.90
CA ALA A 96 -1.48 -14.13 -15.93
C ALA A 96 -1.47 -15.56 -15.33
N ARG A 97 -1.04 -15.72 -14.09
CA ARG A 97 -1.07 -16.99 -13.37
C ARG A 97 -2.43 -17.31 -12.72
N GLY A 98 -3.39 -16.40 -12.83
CA GLY A 98 -4.75 -16.58 -12.30
C GLY A 98 -4.78 -16.96 -10.81
N ASP A 99 -5.64 -17.92 -10.48
CA ASP A 99 -5.84 -18.47 -9.13
C ASP A 99 -4.68 -19.36 -8.63
N ALA A 100 -3.70 -19.66 -9.47
CA ALA A 100 -2.48 -20.38 -9.06
C ALA A 100 -1.61 -19.59 -8.07
N ARG A 101 -1.93 -18.31 -7.80
CA ARG A 101 -1.30 -17.49 -6.75
C ARG A 101 -2.25 -17.31 -5.57
N PHE A 102 -1.69 -17.04 -4.42
CA PHE A 102 -2.47 -16.62 -3.25
C PHE A 102 -2.66 -15.08 -3.23
N PRO A 103 -3.70 -14.57 -2.56
CA PRO A 103 -3.93 -13.13 -2.42
C PRO A 103 -2.87 -12.53 -1.47
N ALA A 104 -1.75 -12.07 -2.02
CA ALA A 104 -0.58 -11.65 -1.28
C ALA A 104 -0.81 -10.31 -0.56
N PRO A 105 -0.98 -10.26 0.77
CA PRO A 105 -1.25 -9.04 1.53
C PRO A 105 -0.15 -7.99 1.42
N ASN A 106 1.05 -8.42 1.12
CA ASN A 106 2.24 -7.58 1.01
C ASN A 106 2.33 -6.79 -0.31
N GLY A 107 1.39 -6.95 -1.28
CA GLY A 107 1.47 -6.17 -2.51
C GLY A 107 0.80 -6.77 -3.74
N GLY A 108 -0.06 -7.77 -3.61
CA GLY A 108 -0.66 -8.48 -4.75
C GLY A 108 -1.88 -7.82 -5.41
N LEU A 109 -2.33 -6.65 -4.93
CA LEU A 109 -3.51 -5.96 -5.47
C LEU A 109 -3.20 -5.17 -6.74
N TYR A 110 -4.14 -5.22 -7.67
CA TYR A 110 -4.28 -4.29 -8.78
C TYR A 110 -5.36 -3.27 -8.44
N SER A 111 -5.23 -2.05 -8.92
CA SER A 111 -6.19 -0.98 -8.68
C SER A 111 -6.09 0.12 -9.73
N THR A 112 -6.98 1.09 -9.66
CA THR A 112 -6.95 2.32 -10.43
C THR A 112 -6.82 3.54 -9.51
N ALA A 113 -6.38 4.67 -10.05
CA ALA A 113 -6.30 5.91 -9.28
C ALA A 113 -7.66 6.34 -8.70
N PRO A 114 -8.79 6.27 -9.43
CA PRO A 114 -10.11 6.56 -8.87
C PRO A 114 -10.52 5.65 -7.72
N ASP A 115 -10.27 4.35 -7.81
CA ASP A 115 -10.59 3.40 -6.74
C ASP A 115 -9.77 3.67 -5.50
N TYR A 116 -8.46 3.83 -5.68
CA TYR A 116 -7.58 4.09 -4.54
C TYR A 116 -7.85 5.47 -3.91
N ALA A 117 -8.29 6.46 -4.69
CA ALA A 117 -8.73 7.76 -4.18
C ALA A 117 -9.97 7.63 -3.28
N ARG A 118 -10.91 6.72 -3.57
CA ARG A 118 -12.05 6.44 -2.67
C ARG A 118 -11.59 5.89 -1.31
N PHE A 119 -10.60 4.99 -1.33
CA PHE A 119 -9.98 4.50 -0.09
C PHE A 119 -9.31 5.64 0.69
N CYS A 120 -8.50 6.46 0.03
CA CYS A 120 -7.88 7.63 0.66
C CYS A 120 -8.93 8.61 1.22
N GLN A 121 -10.01 8.87 0.48
CA GLN A 121 -11.11 9.73 0.93
C GLN A 121 -11.81 9.16 2.17
N MET A 122 -12.02 7.85 2.23
CA MET A 122 -12.57 7.17 3.41
C MET A 122 -11.68 7.41 4.63
N LEU A 123 -10.36 7.28 4.49
CA LEU A 123 -9.42 7.54 5.58
C LEU A 123 -9.41 9.03 5.97
N LEU A 124 -9.39 9.95 5.00
CA LEU A 124 -9.45 11.40 5.23
C LEU A 124 -10.74 11.79 5.98
N LYS A 125 -11.84 11.12 5.71
CA LYS A 125 -13.12 11.26 6.40
C LYS A 125 -13.24 10.37 7.66
N ARG A 126 -12.10 10.02 8.26
CA ARG A 126 -12.03 9.25 9.51
C ARG A 126 -12.86 7.96 9.50
N GLY A 127 -12.79 7.22 8.38
CA GLY A 127 -13.41 5.91 8.23
C GLY A 127 -14.84 5.92 7.67
N SER A 128 -15.31 7.04 7.12
CA SER A 128 -16.62 7.14 6.48
C SER A 128 -16.49 7.42 4.98
N PHE A 129 -17.40 6.85 4.18
CA PHE A 129 -17.51 7.12 2.76
C PHE A 129 -18.99 7.11 2.35
N ASN A 130 -19.43 8.15 1.63
CA ASN A 130 -20.82 8.30 1.17
C ASN A 130 -21.88 8.00 2.25
N GLY A 131 -21.69 8.54 3.45
CA GLY A 131 -22.59 8.33 4.59
C GLY A 131 -22.47 6.97 5.31
N ARG A 132 -21.66 6.04 4.79
CA ARG A 132 -21.44 4.73 5.42
C ARG A 132 -20.18 4.72 6.27
N ARG A 133 -20.24 4.09 7.44
CA ARG A 133 -19.09 3.81 8.30
C ARG A 133 -18.42 2.51 7.82
N ILE A 134 -17.16 2.62 7.36
CA ILE A 134 -16.32 1.48 6.92
C ILE A 134 -15.38 1.06 8.05
N LEU A 135 -14.71 2.04 8.66
CA LEU A 135 -13.84 1.85 9.83
C LEU A 135 -14.27 2.78 10.96
N SER A 136 -14.02 2.41 12.20
CA SER A 136 -14.22 3.34 13.32
C SER A 136 -13.24 4.51 13.23
N SER A 137 -13.64 5.68 13.73
CA SER A 137 -12.74 6.84 13.80
C SER A 137 -11.51 6.55 14.67
N ALA A 138 -11.67 5.73 15.71
CA ALA A 138 -10.59 5.29 16.57
C ALA A 138 -9.58 4.40 15.81
N SER A 139 -10.07 3.48 14.96
CA SER A 139 -9.20 2.65 14.11
C SER A 139 -8.40 3.49 13.13
N VAL A 140 -9.03 4.47 12.48
CA VAL A 140 -8.31 5.37 11.57
C VAL A 140 -7.29 6.21 12.33
N ALA A 141 -7.64 6.74 13.51
CA ALA A 141 -6.70 7.48 14.34
C ALA A 141 -5.49 6.62 14.76
N ALA A 142 -5.72 5.36 15.12
CA ALA A 142 -4.64 4.42 15.44
C ALA A 142 -3.75 4.14 14.21
N MET A 143 -4.35 3.94 13.04
CA MET A 143 -3.60 3.74 11.79
C MET A 143 -2.70 4.94 11.44
N SER A 144 -3.25 6.14 11.59
CA SER A 144 -2.61 7.42 11.23
C SER A 144 -1.95 8.12 12.43
N SER A 145 -1.44 7.37 13.36
CA SER A 145 -0.58 7.84 14.46
C SER A 145 0.74 7.08 14.48
N VAL A 146 1.77 7.69 15.03
CA VAL A 146 3.09 7.07 15.12
C VAL A 146 3.03 5.88 16.07
N GLN A 147 3.33 4.70 15.53
CA GLN A 147 3.39 3.42 16.27
C GLN A 147 4.83 2.93 16.47
N SER A 148 5.76 3.39 15.63
CA SER A 148 7.18 3.02 15.72
C SER A 148 7.93 3.70 16.87
N GLY A 149 7.28 4.60 17.60
CA GLY A 149 7.97 5.40 18.63
C GLY A 149 9.15 6.16 18.05
N ASP A 150 10.30 6.08 18.72
CA ASP A 150 11.55 6.71 18.27
C ASP A 150 12.48 5.78 17.49
N LEU A 151 12.02 4.57 17.19
CA LEU A 151 12.78 3.65 16.34
C LEU A 151 13.04 4.25 14.96
N LYS A 152 14.28 4.16 14.51
CA LYS A 152 14.67 4.62 13.19
C LYS A 152 13.99 3.77 12.12
N THR A 153 13.12 4.38 11.34
CA THR A 153 12.46 3.76 10.20
C THR A 153 13.23 4.10 8.92
N GLY A 154 13.37 3.16 8.00
CA GLY A 154 14.38 3.25 6.95
C GLY A 154 13.92 3.78 5.59
N PHE A 155 12.68 4.30 5.43
CA PHE A 155 12.18 4.59 4.09
C PHE A 155 12.33 6.05 3.65
N THR A 156 11.86 6.97 4.45
CA THR A 156 11.76 8.38 4.05
C THR A 156 12.30 9.24 5.18
N PRO A 157 13.26 10.12 4.92
CA PRO A 157 13.72 11.09 5.92
C PRO A 157 12.55 11.86 6.52
N GLY A 158 12.58 12.10 7.82
CA GLY A 158 11.52 12.83 8.54
C GLY A 158 10.22 12.05 8.75
N CYS A 159 10.18 10.76 8.36
CA CYS A 159 9.01 9.91 8.57
C CYS A 159 9.23 8.90 9.70
N ALA A 160 8.17 8.67 10.46
CA ALA A 160 7.97 7.52 11.34
C ALA A 160 7.02 6.51 10.68
N TRP A 161 6.52 5.53 11.43
CA TRP A 161 5.63 4.51 10.91
C TRP A 161 4.38 4.34 11.78
N GLY A 162 3.22 4.31 11.11
CA GLY A 162 1.91 3.99 11.68
C GLY A 162 1.55 2.51 11.49
N LEU A 163 0.27 2.17 11.54
CA LEU A 163 -0.20 0.82 11.22
C LEU A 163 -0.34 0.68 9.69
N GLY A 164 0.74 0.24 9.04
CA GLY A 164 0.78 -0.01 7.60
C GLY A 164 1.06 1.21 6.71
N CYS A 165 1.42 2.35 7.26
CA CYS A 165 1.76 3.55 6.49
C CYS A 165 2.91 4.35 7.11
N GLY A 166 3.64 5.07 6.27
CA GLY A 166 4.58 6.09 6.71
C GLY A 166 3.85 7.31 7.27
N MET A 167 4.41 7.90 8.31
CA MET A 167 3.88 9.07 9.02
C MET A 167 4.86 10.23 8.89
N VAL A 168 4.47 11.32 8.28
CA VAL A 168 5.32 12.52 8.13
C VAL A 168 5.38 13.24 9.48
N ARG A 169 6.56 13.24 10.10
CA ARG A 169 6.87 14.04 11.31
C ARG A 169 7.44 15.39 10.90
N GLU A 170 8.49 15.35 10.09
CA GLU A 170 9.25 16.51 9.63
C GLU A 170 9.27 16.50 8.11
N PRO A 171 8.40 17.29 7.44
CA PRO A 171 8.37 17.37 5.99
C PRO A 171 9.73 17.77 5.40
N GLN A 172 10.30 16.89 4.57
CA GLN A 172 11.59 17.16 3.91
C GLN A 172 11.75 16.32 2.64
N GLY A 173 12.58 16.76 1.70
CA GLY A 173 12.78 16.07 0.42
C GLY A 173 11.45 15.83 -0.29
N VAL A 174 11.15 14.59 -0.58
CA VAL A 174 9.93 14.18 -1.30
C VAL A 174 8.63 14.35 -0.50
N THR A 175 8.71 14.61 0.80
CA THR A 175 7.55 14.91 1.65
C THR A 175 7.45 16.40 2.00
N ALA A 176 8.33 17.25 1.47
CA ALA A 176 8.42 18.67 1.84
C ALA A 176 7.11 19.44 1.61
N MET A 177 6.28 19.01 0.68
CA MET A 177 4.98 19.62 0.38
C MET A 177 3.83 19.11 1.25
N LEU A 178 4.04 18.03 2.02
CA LEU A 178 3.05 17.46 2.91
C LEU A 178 3.10 18.12 4.28
N SER A 179 1.97 18.21 4.95
CA SER A 179 1.89 18.71 6.32
C SER A 179 2.42 17.66 7.30
N PRO A 180 2.98 18.06 8.47
CA PRO A 180 3.17 17.13 9.57
C PRO A 180 1.86 16.41 9.92
N GLY A 181 1.94 15.10 10.17
CA GLY A 181 0.76 14.25 10.37
C GLY A 181 0.16 13.68 9.10
N SER A 182 0.66 14.04 7.91
CA SER A 182 0.31 13.33 6.68
C SER A 182 0.79 11.89 6.76
N PHE A 183 0.04 11.00 6.11
CA PHE A 183 0.36 9.57 6.11
C PHE A 183 0.10 8.93 4.75
N GLY A 184 0.83 7.86 4.45
CA GLY A 184 0.71 7.21 3.15
C GLY A 184 1.79 6.16 2.91
N HIS A 185 1.87 5.69 1.68
CA HIS A 185 2.83 4.67 1.28
C HIS A 185 3.19 4.78 -0.19
N GLY A 186 4.42 4.43 -0.51
CA GLY A 186 4.88 4.23 -1.88
C GLY A 186 4.86 2.75 -2.30
N GLY A 187 4.75 2.49 -3.58
CA GLY A 187 4.81 1.14 -4.15
C GLY A 187 6.14 0.86 -4.87
N ALA A 188 6.54 -0.40 -4.95
CA ALA A 188 7.77 -0.84 -5.59
C ALA A 188 7.85 -0.52 -7.10
N TYR A 189 6.72 -0.23 -7.72
CA TYR A 189 6.61 0.14 -9.12
C TYR A 189 6.38 1.64 -9.36
N GLY A 190 6.58 2.47 -8.32
CA GLY A 190 6.48 3.92 -8.40
C GLY A 190 5.11 4.50 -8.03
N THR A 191 4.13 3.68 -7.71
CA THR A 191 2.85 4.15 -7.18
C THR A 191 3.04 4.89 -5.87
N GLN A 192 2.24 5.93 -5.64
CA GLN A 192 2.27 6.72 -4.41
C GLN A 192 0.84 7.07 -4.00
N ALA A 193 0.56 6.99 -2.70
CA ALA A 193 -0.65 7.56 -2.14
C ALA A 193 -0.34 8.20 -0.79
N TRP A 194 -0.71 9.47 -0.64
CA TRP A 194 -0.53 10.23 0.58
C TRP A 194 -1.78 11.00 0.92
N ILE A 195 -2.10 11.04 2.19
CA ILE A 195 -3.25 11.73 2.75
C ILE A 195 -2.72 12.84 3.65
N ASP A 196 -3.11 14.07 3.36
CA ASP A 196 -2.79 15.25 4.17
C ASP A 196 -4.06 15.73 4.88
N PRO A 197 -4.25 15.38 6.15
CA PRO A 197 -5.44 15.74 6.90
C PRO A 197 -5.50 17.23 7.26
N VAL A 198 -4.37 17.94 7.25
CA VAL A 198 -4.30 19.38 7.55
C VAL A 198 -4.85 20.17 6.38
N LYS A 199 -4.47 19.80 5.17
CA LYS A 199 -4.94 20.43 3.93
C LYS A 199 -6.25 19.86 3.42
N GLY A 200 -6.70 18.72 3.97
CA GLY A 200 -7.94 18.06 3.55
C GLY A 200 -7.85 17.42 2.16
N VAL A 201 -6.66 17.01 1.74
CA VAL A 201 -6.40 16.44 0.40
C VAL A 201 -5.77 15.06 0.47
N ALA A 202 -5.89 14.31 -0.62
CA ALA A 202 -5.16 13.07 -0.84
C ALA A 202 -4.57 13.06 -2.25
N TYR A 203 -3.36 12.53 -2.35
CA TYR A 203 -2.63 12.40 -3.60
C TYR A 203 -2.50 10.93 -3.98
N VAL A 204 -2.88 10.58 -5.19
CA VAL A 204 -2.75 9.21 -5.71
C VAL A 204 -2.06 9.26 -7.07
N LEU A 205 -0.90 8.64 -7.15
CA LEU A 205 -0.12 8.50 -8.38
C LEU A 205 0.00 7.02 -8.73
N MET A 206 -0.47 6.63 -9.91
CA MET A 206 -0.34 5.27 -10.44
C MET A 206 0.72 5.24 -11.53
N VAL A 207 1.79 4.52 -11.27
CA VAL A 207 2.91 4.28 -12.20
C VAL A 207 3.25 2.80 -12.17
N GLN A 208 3.62 2.23 -13.30
CA GLN A 208 3.99 0.82 -13.41
C GLN A 208 5.39 0.68 -14.00
N ARG A 209 6.39 0.97 -13.19
CA ARG A 209 7.80 0.93 -13.59
C ARG A 209 8.64 0.10 -12.61
N ALA A 210 9.11 -1.06 -13.06
CA ALA A 210 10.02 -1.91 -12.29
C ALA A 210 11.36 -1.21 -12.05
N ASN A 211 12.00 -1.52 -10.92
CA ASN A 211 13.27 -0.92 -10.48
C ASN A 211 13.20 0.61 -10.38
N PHE A 212 12.04 1.15 -10.18
CA PHE A 212 11.86 2.56 -9.90
C PHE A 212 12.11 2.79 -8.40
N PRO A 213 12.98 3.73 -8.02
CA PRO A 213 13.22 4.03 -6.61
C PRO A 213 11.88 4.26 -5.92
N ASN A 214 11.63 3.49 -4.88
CA ASN A 214 10.30 3.40 -4.27
C ASN A 214 9.85 4.71 -3.66
N ALA A 215 10.65 5.65 -3.56
CA ALA A 215 10.15 6.79 -2.91
C ALA A 215 10.96 8.03 -3.13
N ASP A 216 12.11 8.03 -2.64
CA ASP A 216 12.57 9.24 -2.04
C ASP A 216 13.45 10.06 -2.97
N ASN A 217 13.89 9.46 -4.06
CA ASN A 217 14.73 10.11 -5.07
C ASN A 217 14.03 10.19 -6.45
N SER A 218 12.70 10.18 -6.47
CA SER A 218 11.97 10.28 -7.73
C SER A 218 11.47 11.69 -7.96
N ASP A 219 11.98 12.35 -8.99
CA ASP A 219 11.52 13.67 -9.43
C ASP A 219 10.03 13.65 -9.78
N LEU A 220 9.56 12.54 -10.36
CA LEU A 220 8.16 12.35 -10.74
C LEU A 220 7.19 12.56 -9.59
N ARG A 221 7.52 12.10 -8.38
CA ARG A 221 6.67 12.27 -7.21
C ARG A 221 6.62 13.74 -6.77
N GLY A 222 7.76 14.40 -6.70
CA GLY A 222 7.83 15.81 -6.38
C GLY A 222 7.11 16.66 -7.42
N ASP A 223 7.28 16.37 -8.70
CA ASP A 223 6.63 17.06 -9.80
C ASP A 223 5.10 16.87 -9.75
N PHE A 224 4.66 15.63 -9.52
CA PHE A 224 3.24 15.35 -9.36
C PHE A 224 2.62 16.10 -8.18
N GLN A 225 3.28 16.12 -7.03
CA GLN A 225 2.80 16.86 -5.87
C GLN A 225 2.75 18.36 -6.13
N ARG A 226 3.78 18.93 -6.78
CA ARG A 226 3.77 20.35 -7.17
C ARG A 226 2.66 20.71 -8.15
N ALA A 227 2.36 19.82 -9.09
CA ALA A 227 1.29 20.02 -10.07
C ALA A 227 -0.12 19.86 -9.48
N ALA A 228 -0.25 19.10 -8.40
CA ALA A 228 -1.52 18.85 -7.73
C ALA A 228 -1.85 19.93 -6.67
N TYR A 229 -0.96 20.86 -6.43
CA TYR A 229 -1.03 21.91 -5.42
C TYR A 229 -1.42 23.26 -6.04
#